data_8d3a3e71b94690a688436d0c27dbd649
#
_entry.id   8d3a3e71b94690a688436d0c27dbd649
#
_cell.length_a   1.000
_cell.length_b   1.000
_cell.length_c   1.000
_cell.angle_alpha   90.00
_cell.angle_beta   90.00
_cell.angle_gamma   90.00
#
_symmetry.space_group_name_H-M   'P 1'
#
loop_
_entity.id
_entity.type
_entity.pdbx_description
1 polymer ?
#
loop_
_entity_poly.entity_id
_entity_poly.type
_entity_poly.pdbx_seq_one_letter_code
_entity_poly.pdbx_strand_id
1 'polypeptide(L)'
;MLHYLITPHVRRHRYSVQLVLPVPYDNLLKLELPTWTPGSYVLREYAGRLTNIRAYWEDNELPVRQVSKAQWVVDAAEAPVSATLRIEWEVFAYSVGIHDAYLDDDRGFINPSTLFLHPSNTNEPAEVFFDAPGWNVQCALPLRANAWQARNLDELLDSPYTLTPKDGHGAHIWTIEACGIPHQIVITGTNSLNQDRMSSDLRKIFETTIAFWDPDEKKPPFERYLLQMHLGAGLYGGLEHAAGTMLLEDPKVLPAEGETTPPKDYIEFLTLAAHEYFHAWLVKRLKPSCFLPYDLSKEVYSHDLWIFEGFTSLYESIIPLRADLIDEATYWEQFGRRFNNALGREGFDQMTLAESSFNAWIKLYRQTKDSPYSQTSYYAKGALAAFLISDALEQRSNGEWSLEHVLQSWFRTVRSKITDRTWSGLPDGGFAELVFELTGIPIADVIEHWVSKPNVDRCEWIAAFSTALEHRGKKLTLDANQHQAYALSGLKLRRSGADLELDYVPSASPAFEAGLFAGDVPIALDGMRITFERFDRMVEACAGRIVEIVFFRGDRLTVRQLDLASPRSDAFLMLLPQRVIDLS
;
A
#
# COMPACT_ATOMS: atom_id res chain seq x y z
N MET A 1 -29.47 12.48 -7.87
CA MET A 1 -28.11 12.73 -8.40
C MET A 1 -27.48 13.83 -7.56
N LEU A 2 -26.21 13.67 -7.18
CA LEU A 2 -25.46 14.64 -6.41
C LEU A 2 -24.62 15.51 -7.36
N HIS A 3 -24.64 16.85 -7.18
CA HIS A 3 -23.85 17.75 -8.01
C HIS A 3 -22.85 18.50 -7.14
N TYR A 4 -21.56 18.26 -7.37
CA TYR A 4 -20.48 18.92 -6.67
C TYR A 4 -19.81 19.97 -7.55
N LEU A 5 -19.51 21.13 -6.97
CA LEU A 5 -18.66 22.16 -7.58
C LEU A 5 -17.45 22.38 -6.66
N ILE A 6 -16.24 22.31 -7.21
CA ILE A 6 -14.98 22.45 -6.46
C ILE A 6 -14.22 23.65 -7.01
N THR A 7 -13.82 24.56 -6.12
CA THR A 7 -13.03 25.75 -6.45
C THR A 7 -11.74 25.74 -5.63
N PRO A 8 -10.55 25.69 -6.28
CA PRO A 8 -9.26 25.75 -5.59
C PRO A 8 -8.90 27.19 -5.20
N HIS A 9 -8.50 27.41 -3.95
CA HIS A 9 -7.98 28.65 -3.41
C HIS A 9 -6.51 28.50 -3.03
N VAL A 10 -5.62 28.58 -3.99
CA VAL A 10 -4.19 28.26 -3.89
C VAL A 10 -3.51 28.96 -2.72
N ARG A 11 -3.63 30.31 -2.61
CA ARG A 11 -2.98 31.10 -1.54
C ARG A 11 -3.45 30.75 -0.13
N ARG A 12 -4.57 30.04 0.00
CA ARG A 12 -5.15 29.63 1.28
C ARG A 12 -4.98 28.13 1.51
N HIS A 13 -4.43 27.40 0.55
CA HIS A 13 -4.36 25.93 0.55
C HIS A 13 -5.73 25.31 0.88
N ARG A 14 -6.79 25.76 0.19
CA ARG A 14 -8.16 25.32 0.45
C ARG A 14 -8.91 25.02 -0.83
N TYR A 15 -9.76 24.01 -0.74
CA TYR A 15 -10.84 23.80 -1.71
C TYR A 15 -12.14 24.27 -1.09
N SER A 16 -12.89 25.13 -1.78
CA SER A 16 -14.31 25.35 -1.50
C SER A 16 -15.11 24.33 -2.27
N VAL A 17 -16.07 23.74 -1.62
CA VAL A 17 -16.94 22.71 -2.19
C VAL A 17 -18.39 23.10 -1.99
N GLN A 18 -19.17 22.95 -3.04
CA GLN A 18 -20.63 23.11 -3.01
C GLN A 18 -21.26 21.79 -3.46
N LEU A 19 -22.21 21.29 -2.68
CA LEU A 19 -23.08 20.16 -3.02
C LEU A 19 -24.50 20.67 -3.24
N VAL A 20 -25.08 20.29 -4.37
CA VAL A 20 -26.48 20.57 -4.71
C VAL A 20 -27.23 19.26 -4.82
N LEU A 21 -28.33 19.15 -4.07
CA LEU A 21 -29.18 17.95 -4.00
C LEU A 21 -30.64 18.32 -3.64
N PRO A 22 -31.62 17.43 -3.91
CA PRO A 22 -33.00 17.65 -3.47
C PRO A 22 -33.18 17.53 -1.95
N VAL A 23 -34.16 18.22 -1.39
CA VAL A 23 -34.60 18.06 0.01
C VAL A 23 -35.05 16.62 0.24
N PRO A 24 -34.58 15.93 1.31
CA PRO A 24 -35.04 14.61 1.68
C PRO A 24 -36.52 14.64 2.10
N TYR A 25 -37.18 13.50 1.99
CA TYR A 25 -38.62 13.38 2.28
C TYR A 25 -38.99 13.67 3.76
N ASP A 26 -38.06 13.37 4.67
CA ASP A 26 -38.21 13.62 6.12
C ASP A 26 -37.73 15.01 6.58
N ASN A 27 -37.33 15.88 5.64
CA ASN A 27 -36.79 17.20 5.87
C ASN A 27 -35.52 17.23 6.76
N LEU A 28 -34.88 16.10 7.00
CA LEU A 28 -33.63 16.01 7.76
C LEU A 28 -32.54 15.40 6.85
N LEU A 29 -31.61 16.24 6.39
CA LEU A 29 -30.47 15.77 5.63
C LEU A 29 -29.34 15.39 6.56
N LYS A 30 -29.02 14.09 6.60
CA LYS A 30 -27.81 13.59 7.29
C LYS A 30 -26.67 13.55 6.31
N LEU A 31 -25.58 14.22 6.64
CA LEU A 31 -24.34 14.26 5.88
C LEU A 31 -23.23 13.55 6.65
N GLU A 32 -22.38 12.85 5.93
CA GLU A 32 -21.18 12.22 6.50
C GLU A 32 -19.96 12.38 5.60
N LEU A 33 -18.79 12.36 6.23
CA LEU A 33 -17.51 12.30 5.58
C LEU A 33 -16.86 10.96 5.89
N PRO A 34 -16.20 10.29 4.92
CA PRO A 34 -15.43 9.09 5.21
C PRO A 34 -14.42 9.30 6.33
N THR A 35 -14.19 8.27 7.14
CA THR A 35 -13.16 8.29 8.19
C THR A 35 -11.92 7.48 7.82
N TRP A 36 -11.96 6.79 6.71
CA TRP A 36 -10.84 6.06 6.12
C TRP A 36 -11.01 5.94 4.59
N THR A 37 -10.00 5.46 3.91
CA THR A 37 -10.04 5.20 2.46
C THR A 37 -9.68 3.74 2.19
N PRO A 38 -10.40 3.03 1.29
CA PRO A 38 -10.06 1.67 0.90
C PRO A 38 -8.61 1.54 0.41
N GLY A 39 -7.94 0.46 0.84
CA GLY A 39 -6.50 0.26 0.63
C GLY A 39 -5.64 0.73 1.81
N SER A 40 -6.21 1.52 2.75
CA SER A 40 -5.46 2.02 3.89
C SER A 40 -6.25 1.89 5.20
N TYR A 41 -5.97 0.84 5.93
CA TYR A 41 -6.73 0.37 7.09
C TYR A 41 -6.35 1.12 8.37
N VAL A 42 -6.62 2.42 8.39
CA VAL A 42 -6.48 3.27 9.59
C VAL A 42 -7.53 4.37 9.57
N LEU A 43 -8.16 4.61 10.72
CA LEU A 43 -9.08 5.75 10.86
C LEU A 43 -8.29 7.06 10.85
N ARG A 44 -8.77 8.00 10.04
CA ARG A 44 -8.20 9.34 9.86
C ARG A 44 -9.21 10.40 10.23
N GLU A 45 -8.72 11.50 10.78
CA GLU A 45 -9.54 12.63 11.20
C GLU A 45 -9.73 13.65 10.06
N TYR A 46 -10.19 13.20 8.89
CA TYR A 46 -10.39 14.06 7.72
C TYR A 46 -11.29 15.25 8.00
N ALA A 47 -12.34 15.03 8.80
CA ALA A 47 -13.29 16.05 9.19
C ALA A 47 -12.67 17.22 9.96
N GLY A 48 -11.52 17.02 10.61
CA GLY A 48 -10.78 18.09 11.28
C GLY A 48 -10.24 19.17 10.34
N ARG A 49 -10.23 18.91 9.02
CA ARG A 49 -9.82 19.86 7.99
C ARG A 49 -10.99 20.64 7.36
N LEU A 50 -12.23 20.25 7.67
CA LEU A 50 -13.44 20.91 7.19
C LEU A 50 -13.78 22.12 8.03
N THR A 51 -14.18 23.20 7.38
CA THR A 51 -14.63 24.44 8.01
C THR A 51 -15.79 25.05 7.23
N ASN A 52 -16.52 25.97 7.87
CA ASN A 52 -17.56 26.79 7.24
C ASN A 52 -18.68 25.95 6.59
N ILE A 53 -19.10 24.86 7.23
CA ILE A 53 -20.22 24.04 6.72
C ILE A 53 -21.51 24.84 6.90
N ARG A 54 -22.19 25.16 5.79
CA ARG A 54 -23.44 25.90 5.72
C ARG A 54 -24.39 25.22 4.76
N ALA A 55 -25.67 25.37 5.00
CA ALA A 55 -26.73 24.87 4.15
C ALA A 55 -27.71 25.98 3.80
N TYR A 56 -28.22 25.95 2.59
CA TYR A 56 -29.14 26.97 2.07
C TYR A 56 -30.27 26.33 1.30
N TRP A 57 -31.44 26.92 1.44
CA TRP A 57 -32.57 26.78 0.51
C TRP A 57 -32.82 28.17 -0.09
N GLU A 58 -32.62 28.30 -1.40
CA GLU A 58 -32.52 29.60 -2.06
C GLU A 58 -31.45 30.48 -1.37
N ASP A 59 -31.85 31.65 -0.83
CA ASP A 59 -30.96 32.56 -0.08
C ASP A 59 -31.10 32.41 1.46
N ASN A 60 -31.99 31.51 1.94
CA ASN A 60 -32.20 31.29 3.35
C ASN A 60 -31.21 30.27 3.90
N GLU A 61 -30.42 30.68 4.92
CA GLU A 61 -29.51 29.76 5.63
C GLU A 61 -30.32 28.84 6.56
N LEU A 62 -30.06 27.52 6.43
CA LEU A 62 -30.70 26.47 7.21
C LEU A 62 -29.82 26.05 8.38
N PRO A 63 -30.42 25.61 9.51
CA PRO A 63 -29.66 25.14 10.64
C PRO A 63 -28.83 23.89 10.29
N VAL A 64 -27.52 23.95 10.58
CA VAL A 64 -26.60 22.84 10.46
C VAL A 64 -26.03 22.49 11.82
N ARG A 65 -26.11 21.23 12.23
CA ARG A 65 -25.59 20.76 13.50
C ARG A 65 -24.68 19.56 13.32
N GLN A 66 -23.44 19.66 13.81
CA GLN A 66 -22.53 18.52 13.90
C GLN A 66 -22.99 17.57 15.01
N VAL A 67 -23.14 16.27 14.70
CA VAL A 67 -23.66 15.26 15.61
C VAL A 67 -22.62 14.22 16.01
N SER A 68 -21.58 14.06 15.21
CA SER A 68 -20.38 13.29 15.54
C SER A 68 -19.16 13.94 14.90
N LYS A 69 -17.97 13.37 15.07
CA LYS A 69 -16.74 13.91 14.46
C LYS A 69 -16.81 14.03 12.92
N ALA A 70 -17.57 13.16 12.28
CA ALA A 70 -17.66 13.08 10.82
C ALA A 70 -19.10 13.10 10.28
N GLN A 71 -20.08 13.55 11.10
CA GLN A 71 -21.48 13.58 10.69
C GLN A 71 -22.15 14.91 11.07
N TRP A 72 -22.99 15.39 10.17
CA TRP A 72 -23.79 16.62 10.32
C TRP A 72 -25.24 16.34 9.96
N VAL A 73 -26.14 17.14 10.54
CA VAL A 73 -27.56 17.15 10.22
C VAL A 73 -27.94 18.57 9.81
N VAL A 74 -28.58 18.67 8.66
CA VAL A 74 -29.22 19.90 8.17
C VAL A 74 -30.72 19.78 8.43
N ASP A 75 -31.29 20.75 9.13
CA ASP A 75 -32.72 20.86 9.31
C ASP A 75 -33.33 21.66 8.15
N ALA A 76 -34.01 20.95 7.28
CA ALA A 76 -34.64 21.51 6.08
C ALA A 76 -36.18 21.62 6.23
N ALA A 77 -36.70 21.68 7.47
CA ALA A 77 -38.15 21.74 7.72
C ALA A 77 -38.84 22.96 7.05
N GLU A 78 -38.13 24.06 6.87
CA GLU A 78 -38.65 25.27 6.22
C GLU A 78 -38.65 25.17 4.68
N ALA A 79 -37.88 24.25 4.09
CA ALA A 79 -37.80 24.06 2.67
C ALA A 79 -38.91 23.11 2.16
N PRO A 80 -39.54 23.43 1.03
CA PRO A 80 -40.54 22.52 0.43
C PRO A 80 -39.92 21.17 0.05
N VAL A 81 -40.68 20.11 0.18
CA VAL A 81 -40.27 18.77 -0.30
C VAL A 81 -39.91 18.85 -1.80
N SER A 82 -38.81 18.26 -2.16
CA SER A 82 -38.23 18.31 -3.52
C SER A 82 -37.65 19.67 -3.95
N ALA A 83 -37.58 20.67 -3.06
CA ALA A 83 -36.76 21.83 -3.30
C ALA A 83 -35.27 21.46 -3.39
N THR A 84 -34.47 22.34 -3.96
CA THR A 84 -33.03 22.13 -4.09
C THR A 84 -32.31 22.74 -2.89
N LEU A 85 -31.51 21.93 -2.21
CA LEU A 85 -30.57 22.38 -1.17
C LEU A 85 -29.20 22.64 -1.77
N ARG A 86 -28.52 23.62 -1.21
CA ARG A 86 -27.11 23.92 -1.47
C ARG A 86 -26.35 23.85 -0.16
N ILE A 87 -25.35 22.95 -0.11
CA ILE A 87 -24.47 22.77 1.05
C ILE A 87 -23.09 23.26 0.65
N GLU A 88 -22.45 24.07 1.47
CA GLU A 88 -21.14 24.65 1.22
C GLU A 88 -20.19 24.34 2.37
N TRP A 89 -18.92 24.09 2.05
CA TRP A 89 -17.84 23.95 3.04
C TRP A 89 -16.48 24.23 2.42
N GLU A 90 -15.48 24.38 3.26
CA GLU A 90 -14.07 24.51 2.86
C GLU A 90 -13.25 23.38 3.45
N VAL A 91 -12.25 22.88 2.70
CA VAL A 91 -11.30 21.87 3.14
C VAL A 91 -9.89 22.43 3.07
N PHE A 92 -9.15 22.36 4.18
CA PHE A 92 -7.73 22.68 4.19
C PHE A 92 -6.93 21.54 3.57
N ALA A 93 -6.05 21.84 2.60
CA ALA A 93 -5.39 20.91 1.71
C ALA A 93 -3.90 21.26 1.58
N TYR A 94 -3.10 20.89 2.58
CA TYR A 94 -1.65 21.11 2.57
C TYR A 94 -0.92 19.95 3.27
N SER A 95 -1.29 18.73 2.92
CA SER A 95 -0.64 17.51 3.40
C SER A 95 -0.25 16.63 2.22
N VAL A 96 1.04 16.34 2.10
CA VAL A 96 1.56 15.44 1.06
C VAL A 96 1.34 14.00 1.52
N GLY A 97 0.40 13.31 0.85
CA GLY A 97 0.06 11.92 1.15
C GLY A 97 -0.88 11.35 0.09
N ILE A 98 -0.79 10.04 -0.15
CA ILE A 98 -1.72 9.33 -1.06
C ILE A 98 -3.16 9.32 -0.54
N HIS A 99 -3.35 9.55 0.76
CA HIS A 99 -4.66 9.56 1.43
C HIS A 99 -5.16 10.97 1.75
N ASP A 100 -4.43 12.00 1.36
CA ASP A 100 -4.63 13.37 1.80
C ASP A 100 -5.21 14.28 0.71
N ALA A 101 -5.33 15.56 1.01
CA ALA A 101 -5.55 16.62 0.03
C ALA A 101 -4.39 17.61 0.07
N TYR A 102 -3.99 18.09 -1.09
CA TYR A 102 -2.91 19.06 -1.26
C TYR A 102 -3.27 20.12 -2.29
N LEU A 103 -2.84 21.36 -2.08
CA LEU A 103 -3.01 22.45 -3.02
C LEU A 103 -1.95 23.54 -2.77
N ASP A 104 -1.15 23.84 -3.79
CA ASP A 104 -0.27 25.00 -3.87
C ASP A 104 -0.24 25.56 -5.30
N ASP A 105 0.78 26.38 -5.64
CA ASP A 105 0.92 26.99 -6.95
C ASP A 105 1.30 25.96 -8.04
N ASP A 106 1.96 24.85 -7.66
CA ASP A 106 2.53 23.87 -8.58
C ASP A 106 1.61 22.68 -8.84
N ARG A 107 0.76 22.33 -7.84
CA ARG A 107 -0.15 21.20 -7.99
C ARG A 107 -1.34 21.23 -7.03
N GLY A 108 -2.40 20.52 -7.41
CA GLY A 108 -3.46 20.10 -6.52
C GLY A 108 -3.61 18.59 -6.53
N PHE A 109 -3.96 18.02 -5.37
CA PHE A 109 -4.35 16.62 -5.24
C PHE A 109 -5.53 16.49 -4.29
N ILE A 110 -6.48 15.61 -4.63
CA ILE A 110 -7.64 15.33 -3.81
C ILE A 110 -7.81 13.81 -3.72
N ASN A 111 -7.53 13.23 -2.55
CA ASN A 111 -8.13 11.94 -2.23
C ASN A 111 -9.60 12.21 -1.88
N PRO A 112 -10.57 11.57 -2.55
CA PRO A 112 -11.99 11.88 -2.40
C PRO A 112 -12.52 11.78 -0.98
N SER A 113 -12.01 10.83 -0.17
CA SER A 113 -12.41 10.67 1.23
C SER A 113 -12.15 11.89 2.11
N THR A 114 -11.26 12.79 1.66
CA THR A 114 -10.93 14.02 2.39
C THR A 114 -11.89 15.17 2.14
N LEU A 115 -12.64 15.12 1.05
CA LEU A 115 -13.33 16.29 0.51
C LEU A 115 -14.85 16.12 0.40
N PHE A 116 -15.34 14.93 0.00
CA PHE A 116 -16.74 14.75 -0.36
C PHE A 116 -17.62 14.43 0.85
N LEU A 117 -18.27 15.46 1.43
CA LEU A 117 -19.45 15.24 2.25
C LEU A 117 -20.57 14.69 1.36
N HIS A 118 -21.23 13.64 1.82
CA HIS A 118 -22.30 13.00 1.08
C HIS A 118 -23.50 12.66 2.00
N PRO A 119 -24.72 12.51 1.49
CA PRO A 119 -25.84 12.03 2.27
C PRO A 119 -25.56 10.63 2.82
N SER A 120 -25.90 10.39 4.09
CA SER A 120 -25.78 9.06 4.71
C SER A 120 -26.63 8.03 3.94
N ASN A 121 -26.08 6.82 3.79
CA ASN A 121 -26.72 5.71 3.10
C ASN A 121 -27.11 6.00 1.62
N THR A 122 -26.41 6.94 0.97
CA THR A 122 -26.65 7.22 -0.45
C THR A 122 -25.88 6.25 -1.34
N ASN A 123 -26.47 5.91 -2.48
CA ASN A 123 -25.79 5.26 -3.60
C ASN A 123 -26.06 6.00 -4.92
N GLU A 124 -26.44 7.28 -4.79
CA GLU A 124 -26.77 8.13 -5.92
C GLU A 124 -25.56 8.38 -6.83
N PRO A 125 -25.79 8.50 -8.15
CA PRO A 125 -24.78 9.00 -9.08
C PRO A 125 -24.35 10.42 -8.71
N ALA A 126 -23.12 10.77 -9.05
CA ALA A 126 -22.57 12.10 -8.79
C ALA A 126 -21.94 12.71 -10.05
N GLU A 127 -22.07 14.02 -10.18
CA GLU A 127 -21.35 14.86 -11.14
C GLU A 127 -20.45 15.83 -10.38
N VAL A 128 -19.18 15.89 -10.78
CA VAL A 128 -18.18 16.76 -10.17
C VAL A 128 -17.68 17.78 -11.18
N PHE A 129 -17.90 19.06 -10.89
CA PHE A 129 -17.45 20.20 -11.67
C PHE A 129 -16.30 20.90 -10.97
N PHE A 130 -15.43 21.51 -11.75
CA PHE A 130 -14.34 22.34 -11.24
C PHE A 130 -14.44 23.76 -11.78
N ASP A 131 -14.51 24.75 -10.88
CA ASP A 131 -14.23 26.15 -11.20
C ASP A 131 -12.75 26.41 -10.95
N ALA A 132 -11.92 26.01 -11.91
CA ALA A 132 -10.46 26.02 -11.80
C ALA A 132 -9.80 26.51 -13.11
N PRO A 133 -9.99 27.80 -13.51
CA PRO A 133 -9.62 28.27 -14.85
C PRO A 133 -8.13 28.18 -15.17
N GLY A 134 -7.25 28.17 -14.17
CA GLY A 134 -5.80 28.04 -14.32
C GLY A 134 -5.27 26.60 -14.33
N TRP A 135 -6.14 25.60 -14.22
CA TRP A 135 -5.76 24.21 -13.98
C TRP A 135 -6.27 23.23 -15.05
N ASN A 136 -5.48 22.21 -15.31
CA ASN A 136 -5.93 20.98 -15.92
C ASN A 136 -6.28 20.01 -14.80
N VAL A 137 -7.44 19.37 -14.89
CA VAL A 137 -7.90 18.38 -13.91
C VAL A 137 -7.85 16.99 -14.54
N GLN A 138 -7.23 16.02 -13.87
CA GLN A 138 -7.17 14.63 -14.29
C GLN A 138 -7.87 13.74 -13.25
N CYS A 139 -8.69 12.82 -13.74
CA CYS A 139 -9.41 11.84 -12.94
C CYS A 139 -9.69 10.59 -13.80
N ALA A 140 -9.83 9.44 -13.18
CA ALA A 140 -10.20 8.22 -13.88
C ALA A 140 -11.66 8.18 -14.32
N LEU A 141 -12.55 8.97 -13.73
CA LEU A 141 -13.97 9.07 -14.10
C LEU A 141 -14.16 9.55 -15.55
N PRO A 142 -15.24 9.19 -16.21
CA PRO A 142 -15.62 9.77 -17.51
C PRO A 142 -15.89 11.27 -17.38
N LEU A 143 -15.32 12.07 -18.28
CA LEU A 143 -15.61 13.50 -18.40
C LEU A 143 -16.66 13.71 -19.51
N ARG A 144 -17.83 14.23 -19.15
CA ARG A 144 -18.92 14.55 -20.09
C ARG A 144 -19.54 15.91 -19.74
N ALA A 145 -19.73 16.77 -20.72
CA ALA A 145 -20.28 18.10 -20.53
C ALA A 145 -19.61 18.90 -19.39
N ASN A 146 -18.28 18.82 -19.29
CA ASN A 146 -17.44 19.43 -18.25
C ASN A 146 -17.67 18.90 -16.82
N ALA A 147 -18.36 17.76 -16.65
CA ALA A 147 -18.52 17.09 -15.38
C ALA A 147 -17.82 15.72 -15.38
N TRP A 148 -17.10 15.42 -14.32
CA TRP A 148 -16.64 14.08 -14.02
C TRP A 148 -17.80 13.27 -13.43
N GLN A 149 -18.15 12.14 -14.05
CA GLN A 149 -19.38 11.40 -13.73
C GLN A 149 -19.06 10.10 -12.99
N ALA A 150 -19.52 9.99 -11.75
CA ALA A 150 -19.50 8.77 -10.97
C ALA A 150 -20.90 8.11 -10.97
N ARG A 151 -20.95 6.80 -11.19
CA ARG A 151 -22.20 6.03 -11.23
C ARG A 151 -22.82 5.80 -9.85
N ASN A 152 -22.03 5.95 -8.80
CA ASN A 152 -22.41 5.76 -7.41
C ASN A 152 -21.34 6.34 -6.47
N LEU A 153 -21.61 6.28 -5.16
CA LEU A 153 -20.70 6.78 -4.13
C LEU A 153 -19.35 6.06 -4.12
N ASP A 154 -19.32 4.73 -4.24
CA ASP A 154 -18.05 3.98 -4.24
C ASP A 154 -17.12 4.44 -5.36
N GLU A 155 -17.65 4.65 -6.56
CA GLU A 155 -16.88 5.13 -7.70
C GLU A 155 -16.40 6.57 -7.51
N LEU A 156 -17.24 7.44 -6.91
CA LEU A 156 -16.84 8.80 -6.54
C LEU A 156 -15.67 8.81 -5.57
N LEU A 157 -15.78 8.01 -4.49
CA LEU A 157 -14.79 7.98 -3.41
C LEU A 157 -13.52 7.21 -3.78
N ASP A 158 -13.55 6.41 -4.84
CA ASP A 158 -12.42 5.65 -5.37
C ASP A 158 -11.71 6.34 -6.56
N SER A 159 -12.01 7.60 -6.83
CA SER A 159 -11.49 8.31 -8.01
C SER A 159 -10.79 9.61 -7.62
N PRO A 160 -9.48 9.58 -7.31
CA PRO A 160 -8.72 10.77 -6.94
C PRO A 160 -8.54 11.73 -8.11
N TYR A 161 -8.34 13.01 -7.77
CA TYR A 161 -8.13 14.09 -8.73
C TYR A 161 -6.73 14.67 -8.56
N THR A 162 -6.03 14.83 -9.67
CA THR A 162 -4.80 15.65 -9.75
C THR A 162 -5.08 16.91 -10.55
N LEU A 163 -4.67 18.06 -10.00
CA LEU A 163 -4.71 19.34 -10.67
C LEU A 163 -3.28 19.76 -11.01
N THR A 164 -3.06 20.13 -12.28
CA THR A 164 -1.76 20.61 -12.76
C THR A 164 -1.94 21.96 -13.42
N PRO A 165 -0.97 22.89 -13.30
CA PRO A 165 -1.04 24.18 -13.98
C PRO A 165 -1.20 24.04 -15.49
N LYS A 166 -1.98 24.91 -16.12
CA LYS A 166 -2.20 24.87 -17.58
C LYS A 166 -0.95 25.16 -18.42
N ASP A 167 0.02 25.88 -17.86
CA ASP A 167 1.32 26.12 -18.48
C ASP A 167 2.24 24.91 -18.46
N GLY A 168 1.85 23.82 -17.74
CA GLY A 168 2.57 22.57 -17.67
C GLY A 168 3.80 22.58 -16.77
N HIS A 169 4.04 23.66 -15.99
CA HIS A 169 5.18 23.71 -15.09
C HIS A 169 5.13 22.59 -14.04
N GLY A 170 6.25 21.88 -13.85
CA GLY A 170 6.38 20.82 -12.85
C GLY A 170 5.51 19.57 -13.08
N ALA A 171 4.90 19.42 -14.28
CA ALA A 171 4.00 18.32 -14.57
C ALA A 171 4.21 17.72 -15.97
N HIS A 172 4.14 16.40 -16.05
CA HIS A 172 4.16 15.64 -17.29
C HIS A 172 2.88 14.83 -17.42
N ILE A 173 2.19 14.98 -18.56
CA ILE A 173 0.93 14.29 -18.84
C ILE A 173 1.00 13.68 -20.24
N TRP A 174 0.83 12.35 -20.31
CA TRP A 174 0.77 11.64 -21.59
C TRP A 174 -0.08 10.39 -21.48
N THR A 175 -0.33 9.75 -22.61
CA THR A 175 -1.11 8.51 -22.68
C THR A 175 -0.30 7.45 -23.42
N ILE A 176 -0.30 6.25 -22.87
CA ILE A 176 0.18 5.05 -23.55
C ILE A 176 -1.00 4.11 -23.76
N GLU A 177 -0.90 3.25 -24.78
CA GLU A 177 -1.88 2.20 -25.02
C GLU A 177 -1.30 0.86 -24.58
N ALA A 178 -2.06 0.08 -23.81
CA ALA A 178 -1.75 -1.29 -23.43
C ALA A 178 -2.98 -2.18 -23.68
N CYS A 179 -2.82 -3.23 -24.46
CA CYS A 179 -3.92 -4.13 -24.89
C CYS A 179 -5.17 -3.38 -25.41
N GLY A 180 -4.98 -2.31 -26.20
CA GLY A 180 -6.06 -1.51 -26.77
C GLY A 180 -6.79 -0.56 -25.81
N ILE A 181 -6.28 -0.42 -24.56
CA ILE A 181 -6.86 0.44 -23.52
C ILE A 181 -5.92 1.63 -23.25
N PRO A 182 -6.45 2.87 -23.22
CA PRO A 182 -5.67 4.05 -22.90
C PRO A 182 -5.30 4.09 -21.40
N HIS A 183 -4.00 4.26 -21.13
CA HIS A 183 -3.44 4.48 -19.81
C HIS A 183 -2.85 5.88 -19.77
N GLN A 184 -3.51 6.79 -19.05
CA GLN A 184 -3.00 8.14 -18.84
C GLN A 184 -2.01 8.13 -17.69
N ILE A 185 -0.88 8.79 -17.88
CA ILE A 185 0.17 8.95 -16.88
C ILE A 185 0.26 10.43 -16.52
N VAL A 186 0.27 10.74 -15.24
CA VAL A 186 0.40 12.09 -14.71
C VAL A 186 1.49 12.08 -13.65
N ILE A 187 2.59 12.80 -13.92
CA ILE A 187 3.71 12.93 -12.98
C ILE A 187 3.89 14.38 -12.62
N THR A 188 3.97 14.68 -11.33
CA THR A 188 4.21 16.01 -10.79
C THR A 188 5.45 16.06 -9.92
N GLY A 189 6.04 17.24 -9.70
CA GLY A 189 7.23 17.43 -8.85
C GLY A 189 8.56 17.29 -9.59
N THR A 190 8.56 17.30 -10.93
CA THR A 190 9.79 17.33 -11.74
C THR A 190 9.58 18.08 -13.04
N ASN A 191 10.66 18.71 -13.54
CA ASN A 191 10.71 19.32 -14.87
C ASN A 191 11.49 18.47 -15.89
N SER A 192 12.08 17.33 -15.45
CA SER A 192 12.87 16.46 -16.30
C SER A 192 12.43 15.02 -16.10
N LEU A 193 12.17 14.32 -17.19
CA LEU A 193 11.69 12.94 -17.20
C LEU A 193 12.11 12.23 -18.47
N ASN A 194 12.67 11.02 -18.34
CA ASN A 194 12.85 10.11 -19.48
C ASN A 194 11.51 9.43 -19.78
N GLN A 195 10.62 10.18 -20.46
CA GLN A 195 9.26 9.74 -20.76
C GLN A 195 9.22 8.51 -21.65
N ASP A 196 10.12 8.39 -22.63
CA ASP A 196 10.14 7.26 -23.56
C ASP A 196 10.45 5.95 -22.84
N ARG A 197 11.45 5.97 -21.94
CA ARG A 197 11.81 4.83 -21.12
C ARG A 197 10.64 4.42 -20.22
N MET A 198 10.07 5.35 -19.46
CA MET A 198 8.96 5.07 -18.58
C MET A 198 7.72 4.58 -19.34
N SER A 199 7.43 5.15 -20.50
CA SER A 199 6.32 4.71 -21.36
C SER A 199 6.49 3.26 -21.81
N SER A 200 7.71 2.90 -22.22
CA SER A 200 8.04 1.54 -22.65
C SER A 200 7.88 0.54 -21.49
N ASP A 201 8.47 0.85 -20.34
CA ASP A 201 8.52 -0.07 -19.21
C ASP A 201 7.15 -0.22 -18.52
N LEU A 202 6.41 0.87 -18.33
CA LEU A 202 5.04 0.82 -17.80
C LEU A 202 4.08 0.07 -18.73
N ARG A 203 4.20 0.26 -20.05
CA ARG A 203 3.41 -0.53 -21.02
C ARG A 203 3.63 -2.03 -20.84
N LYS A 204 4.88 -2.47 -20.71
CA LYS A 204 5.21 -3.88 -20.49
C LYS A 204 4.59 -4.42 -19.20
N ILE A 205 4.63 -3.65 -18.09
CA ILE A 205 3.98 -4.02 -16.83
C ILE A 205 2.47 -4.19 -17.05
N PHE A 206 1.81 -3.22 -17.68
CA PHE A 206 0.38 -3.25 -17.89
C PHE A 206 -0.04 -4.42 -18.78
N GLU A 207 0.62 -4.61 -19.91
CA GLU A 207 0.33 -5.72 -20.84
C GLU A 207 0.56 -7.09 -20.20
N THR A 208 1.66 -7.24 -19.43
CA THR A 208 1.98 -8.49 -18.72
C THR A 208 0.95 -8.76 -17.63
N THR A 209 0.53 -7.75 -16.87
CA THR A 209 -0.49 -7.93 -15.82
C THR A 209 -1.85 -8.23 -16.42
N ILE A 210 -2.25 -7.57 -17.51
CA ILE A 210 -3.50 -7.89 -18.22
C ILE A 210 -3.47 -9.33 -18.72
N ALA A 211 -2.36 -9.77 -19.33
CA ALA A 211 -2.20 -11.13 -19.82
C ALA A 211 -2.15 -12.17 -18.69
N PHE A 212 -1.65 -11.80 -17.50
CA PHE A 212 -1.73 -12.64 -16.31
C PHE A 212 -3.19 -12.94 -15.93
N TRP A 213 -4.04 -11.92 -15.86
CA TRP A 213 -5.42 -12.07 -15.40
C TRP A 213 -6.38 -12.62 -16.46
N ASP A 214 -6.15 -12.29 -17.71
CA ASP A 214 -6.97 -12.72 -18.86
C ASP A 214 -6.05 -13.08 -20.04
N PRO A 215 -5.44 -14.28 -20.01
CA PRO A 215 -4.47 -14.70 -21.02
C PRO A 215 -5.11 -14.87 -22.42
N ASP A 216 -6.40 -15.15 -22.49
CA ASP A 216 -7.11 -15.45 -23.73
C ASP A 216 -7.53 -14.17 -24.47
N GLU A 217 -8.29 -13.29 -23.81
CA GLU A 217 -8.85 -12.08 -24.43
C GLU A 217 -7.98 -10.85 -24.19
N LYS A 218 -7.11 -10.87 -23.17
CA LYS A 218 -6.28 -9.74 -22.71
C LYS A 218 -7.12 -8.48 -22.47
N LYS A 219 -8.25 -8.65 -21.78
CA LYS A 219 -9.21 -7.59 -21.55
C LYS A 219 -9.24 -7.19 -20.06
N PRO A 220 -8.77 -5.98 -19.71
CA PRO A 220 -8.84 -5.50 -18.34
C PRO A 220 -10.28 -5.12 -17.93
N PRO A 221 -10.55 -5.01 -16.59
CA PRO A 221 -11.90 -4.72 -16.09
C PRO A 221 -12.22 -3.21 -16.06
N PHE A 222 -11.59 -2.41 -16.90
CA PHE A 222 -11.79 -0.96 -17.03
C PHE A 222 -11.59 -0.54 -18.49
N GLU A 223 -12.16 0.60 -18.86
CA GLU A 223 -12.06 1.18 -20.22
C GLU A 223 -10.91 2.18 -20.36
N ARG A 224 -10.36 2.63 -19.26
CA ARG A 224 -9.20 3.53 -19.15
C ARG A 224 -8.55 3.34 -17.80
N TYR A 225 -7.27 3.70 -17.69
CA TYR A 225 -6.54 3.69 -16.43
C TYR A 225 -5.79 5.01 -16.23
N LEU A 226 -5.67 5.49 -14.98
CA LEU A 226 -4.95 6.71 -14.65
C LEU A 226 -3.88 6.41 -13.60
N LEU A 227 -2.61 6.44 -13.98
CA LEU A 227 -1.51 6.45 -13.04
C LEU A 227 -1.16 7.89 -12.70
N GLN A 228 -1.29 8.25 -11.43
CA GLN A 228 -0.90 9.53 -10.87
C GLN A 228 0.34 9.32 -10.00
N MET A 229 1.36 10.17 -10.14
CA MET A 229 2.58 10.09 -9.33
C MET A 229 3.04 11.49 -8.94
N HIS A 230 3.44 11.65 -7.68
CA HIS A 230 4.11 12.86 -7.22
C HIS A 230 5.50 12.53 -6.71
N LEU A 231 6.49 13.30 -7.17
CA LEU A 231 7.89 13.16 -6.79
C LEU A 231 8.25 14.19 -5.71
N GLY A 232 8.83 13.70 -4.62
CA GLY A 232 9.34 14.53 -3.54
C GLY A 232 10.38 13.78 -2.71
N ALA A 233 11.36 14.52 -2.18
CA ALA A 233 12.48 13.92 -1.45
C ALA A 233 12.01 13.07 -0.27
N GLY A 234 12.44 11.80 -0.24
CA GLY A 234 12.09 10.84 0.82
C GLY A 234 10.64 10.35 0.80
N LEU A 235 9.86 10.67 -0.23
CA LEU A 235 8.51 10.13 -0.38
C LEU A 235 8.54 8.69 -0.87
N TYR A 236 7.57 7.89 -0.41
CA TYR A 236 7.29 6.55 -0.88
C TYR A 236 5.87 6.15 -0.48
N GLY A 237 5.15 5.52 -1.39
CA GLY A 237 3.83 4.93 -1.13
C GLY A 237 2.99 4.78 -2.38
N GLY A 238 2.02 3.87 -2.33
CA GLY A 238 1.02 3.65 -3.34
C GLY A 238 -0.37 3.52 -2.73
N LEU A 239 -1.37 3.82 -3.52
CA LEU A 239 -2.78 3.58 -3.20
C LEU A 239 -3.51 3.22 -4.48
N GLU A 240 -4.06 2.03 -4.45
CA GLU A 240 -4.80 1.43 -5.55
C GLU A 240 -6.22 1.99 -5.68
N HIS A 241 -6.67 2.10 -6.92
CA HIS A 241 -8.04 2.47 -7.29
C HIS A 241 -8.58 1.55 -8.40
N ALA A 242 -9.90 1.48 -8.54
CA ALA A 242 -10.52 0.58 -9.52
C ALA A 242 -10.10 0.83 -10.98
N ALA A 243 -9.78 2.06 -11.33
CA ALA A 243 -9.33 2.46 -12.66
C ALA A 243 -8.12 3.40 -12.60
N GLY A 244 -7.29 3.29 -11.58
CA GLY A 244 -6.10 4.11 -11.43
C GLY A 244 -5.28 3.77 -10.20
N THR A 245 -4.23 4.55 -9.97
CA THR A 245 -3.42 4.54 -8.75
C THR A 245 -2.83 5.90 -8.48
N MET A 246 -2.54 6.19 -7.20
CA MET A 246 -1.73 7.34 -6.79
C MET A 246 -0.45 6.86 -6.14
N LEU A 247 0.69 7.31 -6.66
CA LEU A 247 2.04 6.98 -6.17
C LEU A 247 2.73 8.21 -5.61
N LEU A 248 3.53 8.00 -4.57
CA LEU A 248 4.51 8.96 -4.06
C LEU A 248 5.88 8.34 -4.16
N GLU A 249 6.85 9.04 -4.76
CA GLU A 249 8.19 8.53 -4.97
C GLU A 249 9.26 9.60 -4.76
N ASP A 250 10.46 9.16 -4.40
CA ASP A 250 11.65 10.02 -4.35
C ASP A 250 12.14 10.27 -5.79
N PRO A 251 12.53 11.50 -6.19
CA PRO A 251 13.05 11.78 -7.53
C PRO A 251 14.21 10.89 -8.00
N LYS A 252 14.96 10.26 -7.06
CA LYS A 252 16.04 9.31 -7.38
C LYS A 252 15.58 8.07 -8.14
N VAL A 253 14.26 7.75 -8.12
CA VAL A 253 13.71 6.62 -8.90
C VAL A 253 13.69 6.89 -10.39
N LEU A 254 13.82 8.15 -10.83
CA LEU A 254 13.78 8.49 -12.26
C LEU A 254 15.07 7.99 -12.96
N PRO A 255 14.94 7.25 -14.07
CA PRO A 255 16.11 6.83 -14.84
C PRO A 255 16.77 8.02 -15.51
N ALA A 256 18.09 8.09 -15.46
CA ALA A 256 18.85 9.12 -16.16
C ALA A 256 18.75 8.95 -17.68
N GLU A 257 18.92 10.05 -18.42
CA GLU A 257 18.98 10.01 -19.88
C GLU A 257 20.22 9.22 -20.34
N GLY A 258 20.04 8.26 -21.26
CA GLY A 258 21.12 7.40 -21.77
C GLY A 258 21.49 6.21 -20.86
N GLU A 259 20.84 6.04 -19.72
CA GLU A 259 21.06 4.91 -18.83
C GLU A 259 20.46 3.63 -19.41
N THR A 260 21.31 2.63 -19.68
CA THR A 260 20.89 1.35 -20.30
C THR A 260 20.46 0.31 -19.27
N THR A 261 21.14 0.29 -18.11
CA THR A 261 20.81 -0.63 -17.01
C THR A 261 19.90 0.10 -16.02
N PRO A 262 18.73 -0.47 -15.66
CA PRO A 262 17.85 0.16 -14.69
C PRO A 262 18.55 0.30 -13.33
N PRO A 263 18.55 1.50 -12.71
CA PRO A 263 19.04 1.64 -11.35
C PRO A 263 18.11 0.93 -10.38
N LYS A 264 18.65 0.53 -9.23
CA LYS A 264 17.89 -0.23 -8.21
C LYS A 264 16.61 0.49 -7.78
N ASP A 265 16.69 1.80 -7.54
CA ASP A 265 15.53 2.59 -7.12
C ASP A 265 14.43 2.64 -8.21
N TYR A 266 14.82 2.66 -9.50
CA TYR A 266 13.86 2.57 -10.60
C TYR A 266 13.19 1.19 -10.68
N ILE A 267 13.91 0.10 -10.38
CA ILE A 267 13.34 -1.24 -10.31
C ILE A 267 12.30 -1.31 -9.16
N GLU A 268 12.58 -0.68 -8.04
CA GLU A 268 11.62 -0.60 -6.91
C GLU A 268 10.34 0.16 -7.29
N PHE A 269 10.47 1.27 -8.04
CA PHE A 269 9.31 1.96 -8.63
C PHE A 269 8.51 1.04 -9.57
N LEU A 270 9.17 0.31 -10.47
CA LEU A 270 8.47 -0.61 -11.38
C LEU A 270 7.75 -1.73 -10.61
N THR A 271 8.34 -2.20 -9.52
CA THR A 271 7.72 -3.18 -8.61
C THR A 271 6.48 -2.60 -7.92
N LEU A 272 6.56 -1.36 -7.41
CA LEU A 272 5.41 -0.66 -6.84
C LEU A 272 4.31 -0.42 -7.89
N ALA A 273 4.67 0.03 -9.08
CA ALA A 273 3.71 0.21 -10.17
C ALA A 273 2.98 -1.10 -10.55
N ALA A 274 3.70 -2.23 -10.54
CA ALA A 274 3.12 -3.55 -10.76
C ALA A 274 2.18 -3.96 -9.61
N HIS A 275 2.55 -3.69 -8.35
CA HIS A 275 1.73 -3.92 -7.16
C HIS A 275 0.39 -3.20 -7.27
N GLU A 276 0.42 -1.88 -7.44
CA GLU A 276 -0.77 -1.04 -7.50
C GLU A 276 -1.65 -1.35 -8.72
N TYR A 277 -1.03 -1.72 -9.83
CA TYR A 277 -1.80 -2.09 -11.01
C TYR A 277 -2.49 -3.46 -10.87
N PHE A 278 -1.84 -4.41 -10.18
CA PHE A 278 -2.40 -5.73 -9.89
C PHE A 278 -3.67 -5.62 -9.04
N HIS A 279 -3.72 -4.66 -8.14
CA HIS A 279 -4.89 -4.36 -7.32
C HIS A 279 -6.15 -3.97 -8.12
N ALA A 280 -6.02 -3.55 -9.37
CA ALA A 280 -7.20 -3.32 -10.19
C ALA A 280 -8.09 -4.57 -10.32
N TRP A 281 -7.53 -5.76 -10.16
CA TRP A 281 -8.26 -7.04 -10.06
C TRP A 281 -8.41 -7.49 -8.63
N LEU A 282 -7.30 -7.68 -7.93
CA LEU A 282 -7.27 -8.19 -6.56
C LEU A 282 -7.33 -7.02 -5.58
N VAL A 283 -8.34 -6.98 -4.83
CA VAL A 283 -8.98 -6.05 -3.91
C VAL A 283 -9.97 -5.07 -4.57
N LYS A 284 -9.75 -4.55 -5.76
CA LYS A 284 -10.73 -3.60 -6.34
C LYS A 284 -11.92 -4.30 -7.02
N ARG A 285 -11.76 -5.54 -7.50
CA ARG A 285 -12.82 -6.39 -8.05
C ARG A 285 -13.03 -7.64 -7.20
N LEU A 286 -12.01 -8.45 -7.06
CA LEU A 286 -12.01 -9.57 -6.12
C LEU A 286 -11.73 -9.00 -4.73
N LYS A 287 -12.70 -8.95 -3.84
CA LYS A 287 -12.59 -8.33 -2.52
C LYS A 287 -13.29 -9.14 -1.43
N PRO A 288 -12.96 -8.93 -0.16
CA PRO A 288 -13.68 -9.55 0.94
C PRO A 288 -15.16 -9.17 0.94
N SER A 289 -16.03 -10.05 1.36
CA SER A 289 -17.48 -9.79 1.45
C SER A 289 -17.81 -8.61 2.37
N CYS A 290 -17.02 -8.39 3.42
CA CYS A 290 -17.19 -7.27 4.34
C CYS A 290 -16.91 -5.89 3.72
N PHE A 291 -16.30 -5.85 2.52
CA PHE A 291 -16.08 -4.60 1.76
C PHE A 291 -17.14 -4.36 0.67
N LEU A 292 -18.27 -5.07 0.72
CA LEU A 292 -19.37 -4.95 -0.24
C LEU A 292 -20.73 -4.76 0.46
N PRO A 293 -21.22 -3.51 0.58
CA PRO A 293 -20.53 -2.23 0.31
C PRO A 293 -19.51 -1.87 1.38
N TYR A 294 -18.62 -0.92 1.09
CA TYR A 294 -17.74 -0.36 2.11
C TYR A 294 -18.53 0.43 3.16
N ASP A 295 -18.23 0.20 4.45
CA ASP A 295 -18.62 1.10 5.54
C ASP A 295 -17.44 2.02 5.87
N LEU A 296 -17.45 3.25 5.35
CA LEU A 296 -16.36 4.21 5.54
C LEU A 296 -16.50 5.04 6.83
N SER A 297 -17.47 4.72 7.69
CA SER A 297 -17.69 5.40 8.97
C SER A 297 -16.94 4.80 10.15
N LYS A 298 -16.47 3.56 10.03
CA LYS A 298 -15.79 2.78 11.07
C LYS A 298 -14.85 1.74 10.47
N GLU A 299 -14.09 1.05 11.32
CA GLU A 299 -13.26 -0.08 10.94
C GLU A 299 -14.10 -1.23 10.39
N VAL A 300 -13.59 -1.88 9.34
CA VAL A 300 -14.17 -3.09 8.78
C VAL A 300 -13.12 -4.20 8.83
N TYR A 301 -13.37 -5.22 9.64
CA TYR A 301 -12.41 -6.27 9.95
C TYR A 301 -12.50 -7.42 8.95
N SER A 302 -11.35 -7.96 8.56
CA SER A 302 -11.22 -9.18 7.78
C SER A 302 -9.98 -9.96 8.22
N HIS A 303 -10.09 -11.29 8.26
CA HIS A 303 -8.95 -12.18 8.48
C HIS A 303 -8.16 -12.45 7.19
N ASP A 304 -8.59 -11.92 6.04
CA ASP A 304 -8.12 -12.30 4.72
C ASP A 304 -7.31 -11.23 3.98
N LEU A 305 -6.90 -10.11 4.64
CA LEU A 305 -6.07 -9.09 3.98
C LEU A 305 -4.75 -9.67 3.43
N TRP A 306 -4.25 -10.75 4.01
CA TRP A 306 -3.08 -11.50 3.54
C TRP A 306 -3.26 -12.06 2.11
N ILE A 307 -4.50 -12.34 1.68
CA ILE A 307 -4.80 -12.75 0.30
C ILE A 307 -4.60 -11.55 -0.63
N PHE A 308 -5.25 -10.42 -0.29
CA PHE A 308 -5.33 -9.28 -1.18
C PHE A 308 -3.99 -8.53 -1.27
N GLU A 309 -3.24 -8.46 -0.20
CA GLU A 309 -1.94 -7.80 -0.14
C GLU A 309 -0.76 -8.77 -0.32
N GLY A 310 -0.85 -9.93 0.32
CA GLY A 310 0.24 -10.91 0.25
C GLY A 310 0.40 -11.51 -1.14
N PHE A 311 -0.70 -11.83 -1.85
CA PHE A 311 -0.62 -12.32 -3.23
C PHE A 311 -0.13 -11.22 -4.15
N THR A 312 -0.65 -10.00 -4.01
CA THR A 312 -0.16 -8.86 -4.77
C THR A 312 1.33 -8.65 -4.55
N SER A 313 1.80 -8.74 -3.29
CA SER A 313 3.22 -8.67 -2.94
C SER A 313 4.07 -9.83 -3.49
N LEU A 314 3.49 -11.00 -3.74
CA LEU A 314 4.19 -12.07 -4.47
C LEU A 314 4.34 -11.70 -5.94
N TYR A 315 3.26 -11.25 -6.58
CA TYR A 315 3.25 -11.02 -8.02
C TYR A 315 3.88 -9.69 -8.44
N GLU A 316 4.03 -8.70 -7.55
CA GLU A 316 4.68 -7.41 -7.84
C GLU A 316 6.10 -7.53 -8.40
N SER A 317 6.83 -8.62 -8.06
CA SER A 317 8.17 -8.92 -8.60
C SER A 317 8.14 -9.91 -9.76
N ILE A 318 7.13 -10.79 -9.81
CA ILE A 318 6.94 -11.75 -10.90
C ILE A 318 6.52 -11.04 -12.20
N ILE A 319 5.69 -10.01 -12.10
CA ILE A 319 5.26 -9.23 -13.28
C ILE A 319 6.44 -8.53 -13.97
N PRO A 320 7.32 -7.76 -13.30
CA PRO A 320 8.52 -7.19 -13.94
C PRO A 320 9.47 -8.24 -14.51
N LEU A 321 9.61 -9.41 -13.87
CA LEU A 321 10.41 -10.52 -14.41
C LEU A 321 9.83 -11.02 -15.75
N ARG A 322 8.53 -11.28 -15.80
CA ARG A 322 7.84 -11.74 -17.02
C ARG A 322 7.78 -10.68 -18.12
N ALA A 323 7.88 -9.41 -17.73
CA ALA A 323 7.93 -8.26 -18.64
C ALA A 323 9.34 -8.00 -19.20
N ASP A 324 10.34 -8.84 -18.88
CA ASP A 324 11.76 -8.64 -19.21
C ASP A 324 12.30 -7.27 -18.77
N LEU A 325 11.85 -6.80 -17.58
CA LEU A 325 12.33 -5.55 -16.96
C LEU A 325 13.36 -5.81 -15.87
N ILE A 326 13.35 -7.00 -15.29
CA ILE A 326 14.37 -7.50 -14.37
C ILE A 326 14.76 -8.91 -14.78
N ASP A 327 15.97 -9.31 -14.43
CA ASP A 327 16.43 -10.67 -14.61
C ASP A 327 16.07 -11.58 -13.41
N GLU A 328 16.29 -12.88 -13.59
CA GLU A 328 15.99 -13.87 -12.55
C GLU A 328 16.83 -13.64 -11.27
N ALA A 329 18.07 -13.18 -11.41
CA ALA A 329 18.93 -12.88 -10.26
C ALA A 329 18.36 -11.74 -9.43
N THR A 330 17.90 -10.68 -10.06
CA THR A 330 17.22 -9.54 -9.40
C THR A 330 15.92 -9.99 -8.73
N TYR A 331 15.11 -10.83 -9.38
CA TYR A 331 13.90 -11.39 -8.78
C TYR A 331 14.20 -12.16 -7.49
N TRP A 332 15.20 -13.05 -7.51
CA TRP A 332 15.57 -13.83 -6.33
C TRP A 332 16.21 -12.98 -5.23
N GLU A 333 16.91 -11.90 -5.60
CA GLU A 333 17.37 -10.91 -4.61
C GLU A 333 16.18 -10.21 -3.93
N GLN A 334 15.17 -9.77 -4.68
CA GLN A 334 13.96 -9.16 -4.14
C GLN A 334 13.19 -10.15 -3.24
N PHE A 335 13.03 -11.39 -3.68
CA PHE A 335 12.40 -12.45 -2.90
C PHE A 335 13.17 -12.70 -1.59
N GLY A 336 14.49 -12.82 -1.64
CA GLY A 336 15.34 -12.98 -0.46
C GLY A 336 15.22 -11.81 0.51
N ARG A 337 15.15 -10.58 0.03
CA ARG A 337 14.91 -9.39 0.88
C ARG A 337 13.55 -9.47 1.58
N ARG A 338 12.48 -9.85 0.87
CA ARG A 338 11.15 -10.04 1.45
C ARG A 338 11.13 -11.14 2.51
N PHE A 339 11.75 -12.26 2.18
CA PHE A 339 11.94 -13.38 3.11
C PHE A 339 12.62 -12.91 4.41
N ASN A 340 13.74 -12.19 4.30
CA ASN A 340 14.49 -11.68 5.44
C ASN A 340 13.72 -10.60 6.21
N ASN A 341 12.96 -9.73 5.54
CA ASN A 341 12.14 -8.72 6.20
C ASN A 341 11.01 -9.35 7.04
N ALA A 342 10.49 -10.49 6.62
CA ALA A 342 9.48 -11.23 7.37
C ALA A 342 10.12 -12.05 8.50
N LEU A 343 11.01 -12.99 8.16
CA LEU A 343 11.58 -13.93 9.13
C LEU A 343 12.65 -13.32 10.05
N GLY A 344 13.31 -12.25 9.65
CA GLY A 344 14.35 -11.58 10.45
C GLY A 344 13.85 -10.85 11.70
N ARG A 345 12.54 -10.91 12.01
CA ARG A 345 11.91 -10.26 13.16
C ARG A 345 11.20 -11.28 14.04
N GLU A 346 11.27 -11.13 15.36
CA GLU A 346 10.67 -12.07 16.32
C GLU A 346 9.14 -12.10 16.24
N GLY A 347 8.51 -10.96 15.93
CA GLY A 347 7.07 -10.86 15.73
C GLY A 347 6.51 -11.83 14.67
N PHE A 348 7.36 -12.38 13.79
CA PHE A 348 6.97 -13.39 12.83
C PHE A 348 6.35 -14.63 13.49
N ASP A 349 6.91 -15.07 14.60
CA ASP A 349 6.44 -16.25 15.34
C ASP A 349 5.30 -15.92 16.31
N GLN A 350 5.12 -14.63 16.66
CA GLN A 350 4.17 -14.18 17.69
C GLN A 350 2.75 -13.93 17.18
N MET A 351 2.57 -13.91 15.86
CA MET A 351 1.28 -13.55 15.25
C MET A 351 1.01 -14.39 14.00
N THR A 352 -0.22 -14.88 13.89
CA THR A 352 -0.70 -15.55 12.68
C THR A 352 -0.97 -14.54 11.55
N LEU A 353 -1.11 -15.01 10.31
CA LEU A 353 -1.50 -14.15 9.19
C LEU A 353 -2.94 -13.65 9.32
N ALA A 354 -3.84 -14.52 9.80
CA ALA A 354 -5.23 -14.14 10.07
C ALA A 354 -5.31 -13.04 11.12
N GLU A 355 -4.57 -13.17 12.24
CA GLU A 355 -4.48 -12.11 13.26
C GLU A 355 -3.84 -10.82 12.75
N SER A 356 -2.81 -10.92 11.91
CA SER A 356 -2.15 -9.76 11.29
C SER A 356 -3.13 -8.99 10.40
N SER A 357 -3.92 -9.71 9.60
CA SER A 357 -4.97 -9.14 8.76
C SER A 357 -6.06 -8.45 9.60
N PHE A 358 -6.61 -9.15 10.58
CA PHE A 358 -7.67 -8.63 11.45
C PHE A 358 -7.23 -7.39 12.25
N ASN A 359 -6.00 -7.40 12.75
CA ASN A 359 -5.45 -6.30 13.57
C ASN A 359 -4.74 -5.21 12.74
N ALA A 360 -4.89 -5.17 11.42
CA ALA A 360 -4.27 -4.17 10.55
C ALA A 360 -4.45 -2.74 11.08
N TRP A 361 -5.67 -2.41 11.49
CA TRP A 361 -6.11 -1.09 11.97
C TRP A 361 -5.32 -0.52 13.15
N ILE A 362 -4.85 -1.37 14.04
CA ILE A 362 -4.19 -0.95 15.28
C ILE A 362 -2.74 -1.42 15.38
N LYS A 363 -2.28 -2.28 14.46
CA LYS A 363 -0.93 -2.83 14.46
C LYS A 363 -0.11 -2.37 13.24
N LEU A 364 -0.29 -2.95 12.07
CA LEU A 364 0.58 -2.70 10.92
C LEU A 364 0.62 -1.22 10.52
N TYR A 365 -0.52 -0.53 10.55
CA TYR A 365 -0.61 0.90 10.23
C TYR A 365 -0.29 1.83 11.42
N ARG A 366 -0.02 1.28 12.60
CA ARG A 366 0.34 2.03 13.82
C ARG A 366 1.55 1.42 14.50
N GLN A 367 2.65 1.34 13.75
CA GLN A 367 3.88 0.73 14.23
C GLN A 367 4.49 1.49 15.41
N THR A 368 5.06 0.74 16.35
CA THR A 368 5.80 1.21 17.52
C THR A 368 7.16 0.53 17.57
N LYS A 369 8.00 0.89 18.54
CA LYS A 369 9.29 0.21 18.75
C LYS A 369 9.14 -1.26 19.18
N ASP A 370 7.96 -1.65 19.67
CA ASP A 370 7.60 -3.04 19.98
C ASP A 370 7.20 -3.87 18.75
N SER A 371 6.80 -3.23 17.66
CA SER A 371 6.27 -3.92 16.48
C SER A 371 7.15 -5.04 15.92
N PRO A 372 8.50 -4.90 15.86
CA PRO A 372 9.37 -5.98 15.39
C PRO A 372 9.36 -7.24 16.27
N TYR A 373 8.97 -7.11 17.54
CA TYR A 373 8.93 -8.20 18.51
C TYR A 373 7.57 -8.89 18.61
N SER A 374 6.48 -8.19 18.31
CA SER A 374 5.11 -8.62 18.63
C SER A 374 4.18 -8.77 17.43
N GLN A 375 4.60 -8.36 16.23
CA GLN A 375 3.72 -8.40 15.07
C GLN A 375 4.43 -8.76 13.77
N THR A 376 3.67 -9.33 12.84
CA THR A 376 4.12 -9.62 11.48
C THR A 376 3.31 -8.84 10.45
N SER A 377 3.88 -8.72 9.24
CA SER A 377 3.21 -8.05 8.12
C SER A 377 2.45 -9.08 7.27
N TYR A 378 1.16 -8.89 7.08
CA TYR A 378 0.37 -9.70 6.15
C TYR A 378 0.76 -9.47 4.68
N TYR A 379 1.48 -8.40 4.34
CA TYR A 379 2.15 -8.23 3.05
C TYR A 379 3.30 -9.22 2.89
N ALA A 380 4.35 -9.09 3.71
CA ALA A 380 5.56 -9.88 3.57
C ALA A 380 5.34 -11.36 3.91
N LYS A 381 4.77 -11.68 5.09
CA LYS A 381 4.46 -13.06 5.48
C LYS A 381 3.37 -13.67 4.60
N GLY A 382 2.42 -12.83 4.12
CA GLY A 382 1.38 -13.23 3.17
C GLY A 382 1.96 -13.63 1.80
N ALA A 383 2.94 -12.90 1.27
CA ALA A 383 3.64 -13.29 0.04
C ALA A 383 4.37 -14.63 0.19
N LEU A 384 4.95 -14.87 1.38
CA LEU A 384 5.57 -16.16 1.68
C LEU A 384 4.54 -17.30 1.73
N ALA A 385 3.41 -17.08 2.39
CA ALA A 385 2.32 -18.07 2.40
C ALA A 385 1.78 -18.33 0.98
N ALA A 386 1.61 -17.28 0.17
CA ALA A 386 1.20 -17.39 -1.23
C ALA A 386 2.13 -18.29 -2.06
N PHE A 387 3.45 -18.14 -1.86
CA PHE A 387 4.45 -18.99 -2.51
C PHE A 387 4.30 -20.45 -2.10
N LEU A 388 4.14 -20.75 -0.80
CA LEU A 388 3.94 -22.11 -0.30
C LEU A 388 2.59 -22.71 -0.74
N ILE A 389 1.53 -21.92 -0.80
CA ILE A 389 0.21 -22.33 -1.31
C ILE A 389 0.32 -22.68 -2.80
N SER A 390 1.04 -21.87 -3.59
CA SER A 390 1.27 -22.18 -5.01
C SER A 390 2.03 -23.49 -5.18
N ASP A 391 3.08 -23.70 -4.39
CA ASP A 391 3.84 -24.96 -4.41
C ASP A 391 2.96 -26.17 -4.04
N ALA A 392 2.16 -26.05 -2.98
CA ALA A 392 1.25 -27.11 -2.56
C ALA A 392 0.21 -27.46 -3.64
N LEU A 393 -0.33 -26.47 -4.35
CA LEU A 393 -1.24 -26.67 -5.48
C LEU A 393 -0.53 -27.41 -6.63
N GLU A 394 0.66 -26.97 -7.01
CA GLU A 394 1.47 -27.58 -8.06
C GLU A 394 1.78 -29.06 -7.75
N GLN A 395 2.19 -29.35 -6.51
CA GLN A 395 2.49 -30.72 -6.09
C GLN A 395 1.23 -31.60 -6.05
N ARG A 396 0.12 -31.12 -5.50
CA ARG A 396 -1.13 -31.88 -5.38
C ARG A 396 -1.84 -32.13 -6.71
N SER A 397 -1.57 -31.29 -7.71
CA SER A 397 -2.15 -31.40 -9.05
C SER A 397 -1.19 -31.96 -10.11
N ASN A 398 0.00 -32.40 -9.73
CA ASN A 398 1.06 -32.77 -10.68
C ASN A 398 1.37 -31.67 -11.71
N GLY A 399 1.37 -30.40 -11.28
CA GLY A 399 1.68 -29.24 -12.09
C GLY A 399 0.50 -28.65 -12.89
N GLU A 400 -0.70 -29.20 -12.77
CA GLU A 400 -1.88 -28.68 -13.49
C GLU A 400 -2.37 -27.33 -12.92
N TRP A 401 -2.30 -27.15 -11.61
CA TRP A 401 -2.77 -25.98 -10.91
C TRP A 401 -1.66 -25.28 -10.12
N SER A 402 -1.61 -23.97 -10.23
CA SER A 402 -0.83 -23.07 -9.39
C SER A 402 -1.75 -21.99 -8.82
N LEU A 403 -1.23 -21.13 -7.93
CA LEU A 403 -2.00 -20.00 -7.41
C LEU A 403 -2.45 -19.05 -8.54
N GLU A 404 -1.64 -18.87 -9.58
CA GLU A 404 -2.01 -18.09 -10.77
C GLU A 404 -3.27 -18.64 -11.45
N HIS A 405 -3.31 -19.93 -11.72
CA HIS A 405 -4.47 -20.59 -12.33
C HIS A 405 -5.75 -20.43 -11.48
N VAL A 406 -5.59 -20.49 -10.15
CA VAL A 406 -6.69 -20.23 -9.21
C VAL A 406 -7.20 -18.79 -9.34
N LEU A 407 -6.31 -17.81 -9.34
CA LEU A 407 -6.67 -16.37 -9.45
C LEU A 407 -7.37 -16.07 -10.78
N GLN A 408 -6.85 -16.59 -11.89
CA GLN A 408 -7.46 -16.46 -13.22
C GLN A 408 -8.87 -17.07 -13.26
N SER A 409 -9.00 -18.30 -12.73
CA SER A 409 -10.28 -19.02 -12.71
C SER A 409 -11.30 -18.33 -11.79
N TRP A 410 -10.86 -17.82 -10.63
CA TRP A 410 -11.68 -17.04 -9.73
C TRP A 410 -12.23 -15.78 -10.44
N PHE A 411 -11.33 -14.97 -11.01
CA PHE A 411 -11.77 -13.75 -11.72
C PHE A 411 -12.72 -14.08 -12.89
N ARG A 412 -12.40 -15.07 -13.71
CA ARG A 412 -13.24 -15.53 -14.83
C ARG A 412 -14.64 -15.93 -14.37
N THR A 413 -14.74 -16.66 -13.25
CA THR A 413 -16.02 -17.15 -12.70
C THR A 413 -16.92 -16.04 -12.19
N VAL A 414 -16.33 -14.97 -11.60
CA VAL A 414 -17.12 -13.90 -10.97
C VAL A 414 -17.22 -12.62 -11.80
N ARG A 415 -16.50 -12.50 -12.91
CA ARG A 415 -16.41 -11.29 -13.76
C ARG A 415 -17.78 -10.73 -14.15
N SER A 416 -18.71 -11.56 -14.63
CA SER A 416 -20.07 -11.13 -14.98
C SER A 416 -20.84 -10.65 -13.75
N LYS A 417 -20.74 -11.39 -12.64
CA LYS A 417 -21.40 -11.03 -11.38
C LYS A 417 -20.87 -9.70 -10.81
N ILE A 418 -19.57 -9.41 -10.96
CA ILE A 418 -18.99 -8.11 -10.60
C ILE A 418 -19.60 -7.00 -11.46
N THR A 419 -19.67 -7.21 -12.78
CA THR A 419 -20.27 -6.26 -13.73
C THR A 419 -21.73 -5.97 -13.38
N ASP A 420 -22.50 -7.01 -13.10
CA ASP A 420 -23.92 -6.94 -12.76
C ASP A 420 -24.18 -6.57 -11.29
N ARG A 421 -23.10 -6.39 -10.48
CA ARG A 421 -23.15 -6.09 -9.04
C ARG A 421 -23.93 -7.13 -8.22
N THR A 422 -23.87 -8.38 -8.64
CA THR A 422 -24.51 -9.52 -7.94
C THR A 422 -23.52 -10.38 -7.16
N TRP A 423 -22.22 -10.08 -7.26
CA TRP A 423 -21.21 -10.77 -6.48
C TRP A 423 -21.13 -10.19 -5.06
N SER A 424 -21.11 -11.10 -4.07
CA SER A 424 -21.13 -10.76 -2.64
C SER A 424 -19.76 -10.73 -1.97
N GLY A 425 -18.67 -10.89 -2.74
CA GLY A 425 -17.31 -10.95 -2.20
C GLY A 425 -16.89 -12.34 -1.72
N LEU A 426 -15.63 -12.47 -1.36
CA LEU A 426 -15.10 -13.66 -0.70
C LEU A 426 -15.57 -13.67 0.76
N PRO A 427 -16.28 -14.70 1.23
CA PRO A 427 -16.55 -14.87 2.66
C PRO A 427 -15.26 -14.90 3.47
N ASP A 428 -15.30 -14.34 4.68
CA ASP A 428 -14.12 -14.32 5.56
C ASP A 428 -13.68 -15.76 5.89
N GLY A 429 -12.39 -16.08 5.64
CA GLY A 429 -11.85 -17.45 5.75
C GLY A 429 -12.24 -18.40 4.62
N GLY A 430 -12.97 -17.95 3.60
CA GLY A 430 -13.53 -18.80 2.53
C GLY A 430 -12.58 -19.17 1.40
N PHE A 431 -11.30 -18.85 1.49
CA PHE A 431 -10.38 -19.08 0.36
C PHE A 431 -10.12 -20.58 0.08
N ALA A 432 -10.05 -21.42 1.12
CA ALA A 432 -9.84 -22.86 0.92
C ALA A 432 -11.01 -23.53 0.19
N GLU A 433 -12.24 -23.16 0.55
CA GLU A 433 -13.47 -23.60 -0.12
C GLU A 433 -13.51 -23.14 -1.57
N LEU A 434 -13.18 -21.85 -1.82
CA LEU A 434 -13.10 -21.32 -3.17
C LEU A 434 -12.12 -22.12 -4.04
N VAL A 435 -10.92 -22.40 -3.53
CA VAL A 435 -9.93 -23.22 -4.26
C VAL A 435 -10.47 -24.59 -4.56
N PHE A 436 -11.09 -25.25 -3.58
CA PHE A 436 -11.69 -26.56 -3.80
C PHE A 436 -12.81 -26.55 -4.84
N GLU A 437 -13.67 -25.55 -4.81
CA GLU A 437 -14.74 -25.37 -5.82
C GLU A 437 -14.19 -25.18 -7.24
N LEU A 438 -13.07 -24.45 -7.38
CA LEU A 438 -12.48 -24.14 -8.70
C LEU A 438 -11.65 -25.32 -9.25
N THR A 439 -10.95 -26.06 -8.38
CA THR A 439 -9.89 -26.99 -8.78
C THR A 439 -10.17 -28.44 -8.40
N GLY A 440 -11.04 -28.70 -7.43
CA GLY A 440 -11.22 -30.01 -6.78
C GLY A 440 -10.07 -30.38 -5.82
N ILE A 441 -9.09 -29.50 -5.59
CA ILE A 441 -7.92 -29.77 -4.76
C ILE A 441 -8.14 -29.22 -3.35
N PRO A 442 -8.14 -30.09 -2.31
CA PRO A 442 -8.25 -29.60 -0.94
C PRO A 442 -6.93 -28.94 -0.50
N ILE A 443 -7.01 -27.72 0.04
CA ILE A 443 -5.88 -26.98 0.63
C ILE A 443 -6.20 -26.44 2.04
N ALA A 444 -7.28 -26.87 2.65
CA ALA A 444 -7.70 -26.40 3.96
C ALA A 444 -6.62 -26.60 5.04
N ASP A 445 -5.91 -27.73 5.00
CA ASP A 445 -4.79 -28.05 5.87
C ASP A 445 -3.59 -27.11 5.66
N VAL A 446 -3.34 -26.68 4.42
CA VAL A 446 -2.26 -25.73 4.08
C VAL A 446 -2.61 -24.35 4.63
N ILE A 447 -3.86 -23.90 4.43
CA ILE A 447 -4.35 -22.62 4.95
C ILE A 447 -4.36 -22.65 6.49
N GLU A 448 -4.90 -23.70 7.10
CA GLU A 448 -4.87 -23.82 8.56
C GLU A 448 -3.44 -23.71 9.11
N HIS A 449 -2.48 -24.42 8.51
CA HIS A 449 -1.10 -24.48 8.99
C HIS A 449 -0.37 -23.13 8.84
N TRP A 450 -0.42 -22.48 7.65
CA TRP A 450 0.39 -21.30 7.36
C TRP A 450 -0.30 -19.97 7.69
N VAL A 451 -1.63 -19.97 7.82
CA VAL A 451 -2.41 -18.74 8.00
C VAL A 451 -3.00 -18.64 9.40
N SER A 452 -3.61 -19.71 9.92
CA SER A 452 -4.46 -19.66 11.11
C SER A 452 -3.81 -20.25 12.36
N LYS A 453 -2.96 -21.28 12.19
CA LYS A 453 -2.33 -21.99 13.32
C LYS A 453 -1.37 -21.07 14.07
N PRO A 454 -1.57 -20.86 15.38
CA PRO A 454 -0.65 -20.08 16.19
C PRO A 454 0.67 -20.83 16.43
N ASN A 455 1.74 -20.09 16.70
CA ASN A 455 3.05 -20.62 17.09
C ASN A 455 3.65 -21.64 16.10
N VAL A 456 3.44 -21.46 14.79
CA VAL A 456 4.19 -22.21 13.79
C VAL A 456 5.63 -21.74 13.84
N ASP A 457 6.53 -22.66 14.16
CA ASP A 457 7.95 -22.37 14.34
C ASP A 457 8.55 -21.86 13.01
N ARG A 458 9.36 -20.85 13.10
CA ARG A 458 10.18 -20.29 12.01
C ARG A 458 10.96 -21.38 11.27
N CYS A 459 11.46 -22.39 11.97
CA CYS A 459 12.16 -23.53 11.38
C CYS A 459 11.27 -24.32 10.42
N GLU A 460 9.96 -24.46 10.72
CA GLU A 460 9.00 -25.11 9.83
C GLU A 460 8.83 -24.29 8.52
N TRP A 461 8.75 -22.95 8.63
CA TRP A 461 8.72 -22.06 7.47
C TRP A 461 9.97 -22.21 6.62
N ILE A 462 11.17 -22.13 7.22
CA ILE A 462 12.44 -22.26 6.49
C ILE A 462 12.54 -23.62 5.80
N ALA A 463 12.15 -24.71 6.47
CA ALA A 463 12.15 -26.06 5.89
C ALA A 463 11.18 -26.17 4.71
N ALA A 464 9.96 -25.65 4.85
CA ALA A 464 8.96 -25.64 3.77
C ALA A 464 9.44 -24.83 2.56
N PHE A 465 10.05 -23.65 2.80
CA PHE A 465 10.64 -22.85 1.73
C PHE A 465 11.80 -23.54 1.05
N SER A 466 12.68 -24.19 1.81
CA SER A 466 13.79 -24.94 1.24
C SER A 466 13.27 -26.01 0.29
N THR A 467 12.26 -26.77 0.69
CA THR A 467 11.63 -27.80 -0.15
C THR A 467 10.98 -27.17 -1.40
N ALA A 468 10.19 -26.12 -1.24
CA ALA A 468 9.51 -25.45 -2.35
C ALA A 468 10.48 -24.78 -3.34
N LEU A 469 11.64 -24.32 -2.86
CA LEU A 469 12.72 -23.80 -3.72
C LEU A 469 13.43 -24.93 -4.46
N GLU A 470 13.66 -26.08 -3.82
CA GLU A 470 14.26 -27.26 -4.47
C GLU A 470 13.40 -27.74 -5.64
N HIS A 471 12.07 -27.72 -5.54
CA HIS A 471 11.16 -28.02 -6.66
C HIS A 471 11.39 -27.07 -7.86
N ARG A 472 11.99 -25.90 -7.63
CA ARG A 472 12.32 -24.87 -8.65
C ARG A 472 13.81 -24.79 -8.99
N GLY A 473 14.61 -25.79 -8.56
CA GLY A 473 16.05 -25.82 -8.80
C GLY A 473 16.83 -24.77 -8.00
N LYS A 474 16.29 -24.27 -6.90
CA LYS A 474 16.89 -23.25 -6.03
C LYS A 474 17.10 -23.76 -4.62
N LYS A 475 17.92 -23.09 -3.82
CA LYS A 475 18.09 -23.38 -2.39
C LYS A 475 18.29 -22.11 -1.57
N LEU A 476 17.92 -22.17 -0.30
CA LEU A 476 18.30 -21.17 0.69
C LEU A 476 19.74 -21.40 1.19
N THR A 477 20.45 -20.33 1.40
CA THR A 477 21.76 -20.34 2.06
C THR A 477 21.89 -19.12 2.96
N LEU A 478 22.65 -19.27 4.05
CA LEU A 478 22.95 -18.14 4.91
C LEU A 478 23.74 -17.08 4.11
N ASP A 479 23.29 -15.84 4.14
CA ASP A 479 23.99 -14.71 3.51
C ASP A 479 25.10 -14.18 4.44
N ALA A 480 26.18 -14.94 4.55
CA ALA A 480 27.30 -14.61 5.43
C ALA A 480 28.05 -13.33 5.02
N ASN A 481 27.87 -12.84 3.79
CA ASN A 481 28.59 -11.69 3.26
C ASN A 481 27.80 -10.38 3.32
N GLN A 482 26.48 -10.44 3.37
CA GLN A 482 25.65 -9.27 3.59
C GLN A 482 25.31 -9.16 5.09
N HIS A 483 25.57 -8.00 5.67
CA HIS A 483 25.27 -7.70 7.08
C HIS A 483 26.13 -8.48 8.10
N GLN A 484 27.42 -8.69 7.83
CA GLN A 484 28.33 -9.31 8.78
C GLN A 484 28.32 -8.60 10.14
N ALA A 485 28.26 -7.26 10.16
CA ALA A 485 28.13 -6.48 11.40
C ALA A 485 26.86 -6.84 12.19
N TYR A 486 25.70 -6.97 11.49
CA TYR A 486 24.46 -7.40 12.13
C TYR A 486 24.56 -8.84 12.65
N ALA A 487 25.12 -9.76 11.88
CA ALA A 487 25.34 -11.13 12.29
C ALA A 487 26.31 -11.26 13.47
N LEU A 488 27.24 -10.33 13.62
CA LEU A 488 28.17 -10.26 14.74
C LEU A 488 27.51 -9.71 16.01
N SER A 489 26.65 -8.73 15.91
CA SER A 489 26.22 -7.91 17.05
C SER A 489 24.72 -7.89 17.32
N GLY A 490 23.87 -8.09 16.29
CA GLY A 490 22.44 -7.80 16.34
C GLY A 490 22.11 -6.31 16.21
N LEU A 491 23.10 -5.45 15.91
CA LEU A 491 22.91 -4.00 15.80
C LEU A 491 22.53 -3.61 14.36
N LYS A 492 21.41 -2.91 14.20
CA LYS A 492 20.98 -2.30 12.95
C LYS A 492 20.66 -0.83 13.17
N LEU A 493 21.35 0.05 12.44
CA LEU A 493 21.11 1.49 12.50
C LEU A 493 20.06 1.94 11.50
N ARG A 494 19.30 2.96 11.90
CA ARG A 494 18.49 3.78 11.02
C ARG A 494 18.75 5.27 11.28
N ARG A 495 18.48 6.12 10.29
CA ARG A 495 18.47 7.58 10.47
C ARG A 495 17.14 8.01 11.08
N SER A 496 17.19 8.83 12.09
CA SER A 496 16.04 9.41 12.78
C SER A 496 16.29 10.92 12.96
N GLY A 497 15.79 11.72 12.02
CA GLY A 497 16.15 13.14 11.98
C GLY A 497 17.65 13.37 11.80
N ALA A 498 18.28 14.06 12.74
CA ALA A 498 19.72 14.31 12.75
C ALA A 498 20.53 13.17 13.38
N ASP A 499 19.88 12.24 14.10
CA ASP A 499 20.51 11.19 14.86
C ASP A 499 20.51 9.84 14.12
N LEU A 500 21.39 8.95 14.62
CA LEU A 500 21.40 7.53 14.25
C LEU A 500 20.84 6.75 15.44
N GLU A 501 19.74 6.02 15.24
CA GLU A 501 19.19 5.18 16.29
C GLU A 501 19.20 3.70 15.92
N LEU A 502 19.14 2.84 16.92
CA LEU A 502 18.94 1.40 16.72
C LEU A 502 17.49 1.15 16.28
N ASP A 503 17.33 0.53 15.11
CA ASP A 503 16.02 0.20 14.55
C ASP A 503 15.38 -0.96 15.30
N TYR A 504 16.15 -2.03 15.48
CA TYR A 504 15.73 -3.27 16.11
C TYR A 504 16.94 -3.97 16.73
N VAL A 505 16.74 -4.55 17.90
CA VAL A 505 17.77 -5.33 18.62
C VAL A 505 17.18 -6.70 18.95
N PRO A 506 17.54 -7.77 18.21
CA PRO A 506 16.99 -9.11 18.42
C PRO A 506 17.26 -9.62 19.84
N SER A 507 16.26 -10.26 20.46
CA SER A 507 16.47 -11.01 21.69
C SER A 507 17.55 -12.08 21.46
N ALA A 508 18.31 -12.38 22.49
CA ALA A 508 19.45 -13.32 22.43
C ALA A 508 20.60 -12.89 21.47
N SER A 509 20.61 -11.65 20.96
CA SER A 509 21.77 -11.08 20.27
C SER A 509 22.79 -10.52 21.28
N PRO A 510 24.08 -10.40 20.90
CA PRO A 510 25.08 -9.73 21.74
C PRO A 510 24.68 -8.31 22.17
N ALA A 511 24.01 -7.56 21.31
CA ALA A 511 23.50 -6.23 21.63
C ALA A 511 22.39 -6.28 22.70
N PHE A 512 21.47 -7.23 22.62
CA PHE A 512 20.41 -7.42 23.61
C PHE A 512 21.01 -7.81 24.98
N GLU A 513 21.93 -8.76 25.01
CA GLU A 513 22.62 -9.18 26.23
C GLU A 513 23.44 -8.05 26.86
N ALA A 514 23.99 -7.13 26.06
CA ALA A 514 24.62 -5.91 26.51
C ALA A 514 23.64 -4.87 27.07
N GLY A 515 22.31 -5.11 26.92
CA GLY A 515 21.26 -4.21 27.39
C GLY A 515 21.02 -3.01 26.49
N LEU A 516 21.22 -3.16 25.17
CA LEU A 516 20.78 -2.18 24.17
C LEU A 516 19.33 -2.42 23.76
N PHE A 517 18.63 -1.36 23.37
CA PHE A 517 17.23 -1.41 22.95
C PHE A 517 17.01 -0.61 21.66
N ALA A 518 15.95 -0.92 20.95
CA ALA A 518 15.48 -0.12 19.81
C ALA A 518 15.23 1.34 20.24
N GLY A 519 15.80 2.28 19.48
CA GLY A 519 15.76 3.71 19.77
C GLY A 519 16.91 4.23 20.65
N ASP A 520 17.83 3.39 21.11
CA ASP A 520 19.11 3.89 21.63
C ASP A 520 19.88 4.57 20.49
N VAL A 521 20.58 5.67 20.81
CA VAL A 521 21.36 6.48 19.86
C VAL A 521 22.86 6.20 20.09
N PRO A 522 23.48 5.25 19.37
CA PRO A 522 24.87 4.92 19.56
C PRO A 522 25.78 6.01 19.00
N ILE A 523 26.73 6.46 19.79
CA ILE A 523 27.65 7.56 19.46
C ILE A 523 29.13 7.14 19.37
N ALA A 524 29.55 6.13 20.11
CA ALA A 524 30.90 5.60 20.03
C ALA A 524 30.94 4.07 20.22
N LEU A 525 31.86 3.41 19.53
CA LEU A 525 32.20 2.00 19.67
C LEU A 525 33.72 1.89 19.77
N ASP A 526 34.20 1.19 20.83
CA ASP A 526 35.62 1.01 21.13
C ASP A 526 36.38 2.37 21.13
N GLY A 527 35.80 3.40 21.76
CA GLY A 527 36.33 4.75 21.84
C GLY A 527 36.28 5.59 20.56
N MET A 528 35.73 5.05 19.46
CA MET A 528 35.66 5.72 18.16
C MET A 528 34.24 6.18 17.82
N ARG A 529 34.13 7.42 17.29
CA ARG A 529 32.84 8.00 16.89
C ARG A 529 32.17 7.15 15.82
N ILE A 530 30.87 6.83 16.02
CA ILE A 530 30.01 6.14 15.06
C ILE A 530 29.52 7.15 14.02
N THR A 531 29.55 6.74 12.74
CA THR A 531 28.79 7.35 11.64
C THR A 531 28.10 6.23 10.86
N PHE A 532 27.03 6.55 10.16
CA PHE A 532 26.26 5.54 9.41
C PHE A 532 27.15 4.77 8.41
N GLU A 533 28.01 5.47 7.69
CA GLU A 533 28.87 4.91 6.63
C GLU A 533 30.01 4.04 7.18
N ARG A 534 30.38 4.21 8.45
CA ARG A 534 31.52 3.49 9.06
C ARG A 534 31.07 2.38 10.00
N PHE A 535 29.82 2.39 10.41
CA PHE A 535 29.34 1.56 11.51
C PHE A 535 29.63 0.07 11.31
N ASP A 536 29.25 -0.48 10.16
CA ASP A 536 29.42 -1.91 9.88
C ASP A 536 30.89 -2.33 9.95
N ARG A 537 31.78 -1.56 9.33
CA ARG A 537 33.23 -1.81 9.39
C ARG A 537 33.80 -1.71 10.82
N MET A 538 33.26 -0.80 11.64
CA MET A 538 33.67 -0.66 13.04
C MET A 538 33.27 -1.88 13.84
N VAL A 539 32.06 -2.41 13.67
CA VAL A 539 31.61 -3.64 14.33
C VAL A 539 32.45 -4.83 13.87
N GLU A 540 32.67 -4.97 12.57
CA GLU A 540 33.50 -6.03 11.98
C GLU A 540 34.93 -6.01 12.51
N ALA A 541 35.53 -4.85 12.64
CA ALA A 541 36.88 -4.68 13.20
C ALA A 541 36.97 -5.05 14.69
N CYS A 542 35.85 -5.11 15.39
CA CYS A 542 35.76 -5.52 16.80
C CYS A 542 35.43 -7.02 16.96
N ALA A 543 35.31 -7.79 15.89
CA ALA A 543 35.04 -9.22 15.97
C ALA A 543 36.03 -9.98 16.86
N GLY A 544 35.53 -10.91 17.69
CA GLY A 544 36.32 -11.68 18.62
C GLY A 544 36.75 -10.92 19.89
N ARG A 545 36.20 -9.74 20.13
CA ARG A 545 36.56 -8.90 21.30
C ARG A 545 35.31 -8.51 22.11
N ILE A 546 35.53 -8.19 23.38
CA ILE A 546 34.57 -7.45 24.21
C ILE A 546 34.97 -5.98 24.11
N VAL A 547 34.04 -5.13 23.68
CA VAL A 547 34.30 -3.71 23.42
C VAL A 547 33.28 -2.82 24.11
N GLU A 548 33.67 -1.59 24.39
CA GLU A 548 32.78 -0.59 24.94
C GLU A 548 31.91 0.04 23.85
N ILE A 549 30.57 0.12 24.10
CA ILE A 549 29.64 0.90 23.32
C ILE A 549 29.03 2.01 24.16
N VAL A 550 29.07 3.23 23.64
CA VAL A 550 28.53 4.44 24.27
C VAL A 550 27.34 4.92 23.47
N PHE A 551 26.23 5.19 24.15
CA PHE A 551 24.98 5.60 23.50
C PHE A 551 24.13 6.50 24.39
N PHE A 552 23.23 7.25 23.81
CA PHE A 552 22.15 7.92 24.54
C PHE A 552 20.91 7.04 24.59
N ARG A 553 20.31 6.94 25.78
CA ARG A 553 18.95 6.41 26.00
C ARG A 553 18.08 7.55 26.51
N GLY A 554 17.23 8.10 25.64
CA GLY A 554 16.71 9.45 25.86
C GLY A 554 17.86 10.44 25.98
N ASP A 555 17.87 11.27 27.02
CA ASP A 555 18.92 12.26 27.28
C ASP A 555 20.08 11.72 28.16
N ARG A 556 20.03 10.43 28.51
CA ARG A 556 21.01 9.84 29.41
C ARG A 556 22.12 9.14 28.64
N LEU A 557 23.36 9.61 28.81
CA LEU A 557 24.57 8.94 28.34
C LEU A 557 24.75 7.61 29.09
N THR A 558 24.92 6.53 28.34
CA THR A 558 25.03 5.17 28.85
C THR A 558 26.23 4.47 28.22
N VAL A 559 26.91 3.66 29.00
CA VAL A 559 28.06 2.85 28.56
C VAL A 559 27.76 1.39 28.86
N ARG A 560 28.06 0.49 27.92
CA ARG A 560 27.90 -0.96 28.06
C ARG A 560 29.08 -1.69 27.44
N GLN A 561 29.28 -2.93 27.89
CA GLN A 561 30.23 -3.86 27.26
C GLN A 561 29.46 -4.72 26.25
N LEU A 562 29.91 -4.70 25.02
CA LEU A 562 29.35 -5.48 23.91
C LEU A 562 30.30 -6.66 23.64
N ASP A 563 29.81 -7.87 23.90
CA ASP A 563 30.60 -9.09 23.69
C ASP A 563 30.44 -9.59 22.24
N LEU A 564 31.48 -9.38 21.45
CA LEU A 564 31.57 -9.88 20.07
C LEU A 564 32.51 -11.10 19.98
N ALA A 565 32.96 -11.66 21.10
CA ALA A 565 33.84 -12.82 21.16
C ALA A 565 33.07 -14.14 21.36
N SER A 566 32.00 -14.11 22.15
CA SER A 566 31.22 -15.31 22.48
C SER A 566 30.47 -15.88 21.28
N PRO A 567 30.25 -17.22 21.23
CA PRO A 567 29.40 -17.83 20.19
C PRO A 567 27.99 -17.25 20.19
N ARG A 568 27.38 -17.17 19.02
CA ARG A 568 25.99 -16.73 18.84
C ARG A 568 25.02 -17.82 19.28
N SER A 569 23.90 -17.44 19.88
CA SER A 569 22.84 -18.37 20.20
C SER A 569 22.16 -18.89 18.93
N ASP A 570 21.66 -20.13 18.94
CA ASP A 570 20.91 -20.70 17.83
C ASP A 570 19.67 -19.85 17.51
N ALA A 571 18.99 -19.33 18.54
CA ALA A 571 17.83 -18.44 18.37
C ALA A 571 18.18 -17.16 17.59
N PHE A 572 19.34 -16.56 17.83
CA PHE A 572 19.78 -15.40 17.06
C PHE A 572 20.23 -15.78 15.64
N LEU A 573 20.91 -16.92 15.47
CA LEU A 573 21.34 -17.39 14.15
C LEU A 573 20.16 -17.61 13.19
N MET A 574 19.01 -18.01 13.70
CA MET A 574 17.78 -18.19 12.91
C MET A 574 17.18 -16.88 12.39
N LEU A 575 17.58 -15.73 12.96
CA LEU A 575 17.17 -14.39 12.50
C LEU A 575 18.09 -13.81 11.44
N LEU A 576 19.20 -14.49 11.13
CA LEU A 576 20.19 -13.97 10.20
C LEU A 576 19.68 -14.06 8.74
N PRO A 577 20.12 -13.11 7.90
CA PRO A 577 19.70 -13.07 6.51
C PRO A 577 20.03 -14.34 5.73
N GLN A 578 19.09 -14.76 4.88
CA GLN A 578 19.21 -15.84 3.92
C GLN A 578 19.21 -15.29 2.50
N ARG A 579 19.79 -16.02 1.55
CA ARG A 579 19.69 -15.72 0.13
C ARG A 579 19.28 -16.95 -0.66
N VAL A 580 18.66 -16.74 -1.82
CA VAL A 580 18.30 -17.79 -2.76
C VAL A 580 19.44 -17.92 -3.78
N ILE A 581 19.89 -19.14 -4.02
CA ILE A 581 20.90 -19.45 -5.05
C ILE A 581 20.47 -20.69 -5.84
N ASP A 582 21.08 -20.89 -7.00
CA ASP A 582 20.86 -22.10 -7.80
C ASP A 582 21.32 -23.37 -7.07
N LEU A 583 20.62 -24.49 -7.29
CA LEU A 583 21.12 -25.79 -6.96
C LEU A 583 22.28 -26.12 -7.91
N SER A 584 23.48 -26.29 -7.37
CA SER A 584 24.68 -26.67 -8.13
C SER A 584 24.66 -28.15 -8.47
#